data_8ed57108cb88f79b7d3372f25d62a1b8
#
_entry.id   8ed57108cb88f79b7d3372f25d62a1b8
#
_cell.length_a   1.000
_cell.length_b   1.000
_cell.length_c   1.000
_cell.angle_alpha   90.00
_cell.angle_beta   90.00
_cell.angle_gamma   90.00
#
_symmetry.space_group_name_H-M   'P 1'
#
loop_
_entity.id
_entity.type
_entity.pdbx_description
1 polymer ?
#
loop_
_entity_poly.entity_id
_entity_poly.type
_entity_poly.pdbx_seq_one_letter_code
_entity_poly.pdbx_strand_id
1 'polypeptide(L)'
;MQEKQLRFRGLFLVSVMLTFSLTGCLGAFDSTTQPRATLEAYPLLIQEGEMVTFDARESDAIEGIITAYRWDFGDGETSETVTGFTSHVYNIFGAYTVSLEVENDQGGIDEAFAVVIVNGAPTIDLKYPENPRAGDAVLLDASGSVDPESGDLMYQWDLDWGVDSDSDGDGRNDIDSTEPQVLLPTNSSGLYVGSLTLDDGQGGVVTEVFEINVSSRQFNIEWKEKAIDLSWSDYLAEGEEWTQEILPGQQGRILSFEAILELENDVIQPYDNFSLMIKIPGDGFREEAETEEIGRAHV
;
A
#
# COMPACT_ATOMS: atom_id res chain seq x y z
N MET A 1 0.90 18.01 42.12
CA MET A 1 -0.09 16.95 42.38
C MET A 1 -0.99 16.85 41.16
N GLN A 2 -0.62 16.01 40.20
CA GLN A 2 -1.42 15.70 39.00
C GLN A 2 -1.48 14.19 38.92
N GLU A 3 -2.70 13.68 39.09
CA GLU A 3 -3.01 12.27 38.96
C GLU A 3 -2.90 11.84 37.47
N LYS A 4 -2.06 10.85 37.20
CA LYS A 4 -2.02 10.11 35.96
C LYS A 4 -3.20 9.15 35.91
N GLN A 5 -4.18 9.42 35.07
CA GLN A 5 -5.23 8.49 34.73
C GLN A 5 -4.63 7.38 33.83
N LEU A 6 -4.50 6.21 34.39
CA LEU A 6 -4.13 4.99 33.70
C LEU A 6 -5.37 4.44 32.97
N ARG A 7 -5.42 4.54 31.64
CA ARG A 7 -6.48 3.90 30.85
C ARG A 7 -6.13 2.43 30.67
N PHE A 8 -6.76 1.57 31.46
CA PHE A 8 -6.83 0.15 31.22
C PHE A 8 -7.72 -0.09 29.98
N ARG A 9 -7.16 -0.58 28.88
CA ARG A 9 -7.92 -1.24 27.84
C ARG A 9 -8.31 -2.62 28.35
N GLY A 10 -9.56 -2.76 28.76
CA GLY A 10 -10.11 -4.03 29.24
C GLY A 10 -10.29 -4.99 28.08
N LEU A 11 -9.53 -6.07 28.14
CA LEU A 11 -9.77 -7.29 27.41
C LEU A 11 -11.14 -7.85 27.88
N PHE A 12 -12.16 -7.77 27.03
CA PHE A 12 -13.46 -8.40 27.30
C PHE A 12 -13.33 -9.89 27.00
N LEU A 13 -12.88 -10.63 28.00
CA LEU A 13 -13.08 -12.08 28.08
C LEU A 13 -14.56 -12.30 28.41
N VAL A 14 -15.37 -12.62 27.39
CA VAL A 14 -16.74 -13.11 27.60
C VAL A 14 -16.64 -14.54 28.14
N SER A 15 -16.56 -14.66 29.45
CA SER A 15 -16.78 -15.93 30.14
C SER A 15 -18.28 -16.19 30.20
N VAL A 16 -18.79 -16.95 29.25
CA VAL A 16 -20.14 -17.50 29.34
C VAL A 16 -20.10 -18.64 30.36
N MET A 17 -20.36 -18.31 31.62
CA MET A 17 -20.71 -19.32 32.59
C MET A 17 -22.14 -19.78 32.31
N LEU A 18 -22.29 -20.91 31.60
CA LEU A 18 -23.55 -21.67 31.60
C LEU A 18 -23.71 -22.32 32.98
N THR A 19 -24.51 -21.71 33.84
CA THR A 19 -25.02 -22.41 35.03
C THR A 19 -26.18 -23.31 34.61
N PHE A 20 -25.88 -24.57 34.38
CA PHE A 20 -26.94 -25.61 34.28
C PHE A 20 -27.53 -25.81 35.66
N SER A 21 -28.78 -25.35 35.86
CA SER A 21 -29.60 -25.79 36.99
C SER A 21 -30.09 -27.22 36.70
N LEU A 22 -29.43 -28.20 37.35
CA LEU A 22 -29.97 -29.56 37.45
C LEU A 22 -31.25 -29.52 38.25
N THR A 23 -32.39 -29.55 37.56
CA THR A 23 -33.65 -30.03 38.17
C THR A 23 -33.96 -31.39 37.58
N GLY A 24 -33.88 -32.36 38.45
CA GLY A 24 -33.87 -33.77 38.18
C GLY A 24 -35.03 -34.36 37.40
N CYS A 25 -34.66 -35.28 36.57
CA CYS A 25 -35.38 -36.52 36.39
C CYS A 25 -34.36 -37.65 36.43
N LEU A 26 -34.24 -38.33 37.58
CA LEU A 26 -33.50 -39.59 37.70
C LEU A 26 -34.36 -40.68 36.99
N GLY A 27 -34.42 -40.64 35.67
CA GLY A 27 -34.57 -41.85 34.89
C GLY A 27 -33.20 -42.50 34.84
N ALA A 28 -33.07 -43.75 35.25
CA ALA A 28 -31.85 -44.49 35.02
C ALA A 28 -31.61 -44.55 33.49
N PHE A 29 -30.80 -43.63 32.98
CA PHE A 29 -30.27 -43.80 31.65
C PHE A 29 -29.27 -44.93 31.74
N ASP A 30 -29.62 -46.03 31.09
CA ASP A 30 -28.71 -47.16 30.92
C ASP A 30 -27.56 -46.65 30.03
N SER A 31 -26.44 -46.25 30.67
CA SER A 31 -25.31 -45.66 29.97
C SER A 31 -24.60 -46.63 29.03
N THR A 32 -25.05 -47.90 29.03
CA THR A 32 -24.51 -48.99 28.22
C THR A 32 -25.10 -49.03 26.80
N THR A 33 -26.20 -48.29 26.54
CA THR A 33 -26.88 -48.30 25.23
C THR A 33 -26.64 -47.05 24.42
N GLN A 34 -26.01 -46.03 24.97
CA GLN A 34 -25.69 -44.80 24.23
C GLN A 34 -24.39 -44.95 23.46
N PRO A 35 -24.31 -44.55 22.17
CA PRO A 35 -23.08 -44.49 21.42
C PRO A 35 -22.17 -43.39 22.02
N ARG A 36 -20.91 -43.36 21.58
CA ARG A 36 -20.01 -42.29 21.82
C ARG A 36 -19.67 -41.63 20.49
N ALA A 37 -20.13 -40.39 20.29
CA ALA A 37 -19.83 -39.60 19.13
C ALA A 37 -18.40 -39.00 19.20
N THR A 38 -17.70 -39.07 18.09
CA THR A 38 -16.39 -38.41 17.89
C THR A 38 -16.44 -37.72 16.55
N LEU A 39 -16.01 -36.45 16.51
CA LEU A 39 -15.99 -35.62 15.31
C LEU A 39 -14.62 -35.01 15.14
N GLU A 40 -13.99 -35.27 14.01
CA GLU A 40 -12.82 -34.55 13.53
C GLU A 40 -13.20 -33.77 12.29
N ALA A 41 -12.72 -32.51 12.21
CA ALA A 41 -12.89 -31.64 11.05
C ALA A 41 -11.56 -31.13 10.58
N TYR A 42 -11.33 -31.11 9.27
CA TYR A 42 -10.07 -30.66 8.69
C TYR A 42 -10.26 -30.10 7.28
N PRO A 43 -9.65 -28.95 6.98
CA PRO A 43 -9.00 -28.00 7.93
C PRO A 43 -10.03 -27.26 8.80
N LEU A 44 -9.60 -26.66 9.92
CA LEU A 44 -10.48 -25.88 10.81
C LEU A 44 -10.51 -24.39 10.47
N LEU A 45 -9.55 -23.90 9.70
CA LEU A 45 -9.50 -22.56 9.12
C LEU A 45 -9.40 -22.71 7.61
N ILE A 46 -10.33 -22.10 6.90
CA ILE A 46 -10.46 -22.15 5.44
C ILE A 46 -10.79 -20.76 4.90
N GLN A 47 -10.66 -20.58 3.59
CA GLN A 47 -11.20 -19.43 2.87
C GLN A 47 -12.63 -19.70 2.39
N GLU A 48 -13.38 -18.63 2.11
CA GLU A 48 -14.69 -18.76 1.47
C GLU A 48 -14.61 -19.62 0.21
N GLY A 49 -15.55 -20.54 0.06
CA GLY A 49 -15.63 -21.47 -1.07
C GLY A 49 -14.74 -22.71 -0.95
N GLU A 50 -13.93 -22.83 0.08
CA GLU A 50 -13.13 -24.02 0.33
C GLU A 50 -13.92 -25.12 1.04
N MET A 51 -13.40 -26.33 0.96
CA MET A 51 -14.05 -27.53 1.44
C MET A 51 -13.43 -28.02 2.75
N VAL A 52 -14.30 -28.32 3.73
CA VAL A 52 -13.91 -29.01 4.96
C VAL A 52 -14.36 -30.46 4.89
N THR A 53 -13.54 -31.37 5.37
CA THR A 53 -13.89 -32.78 5.55
C THR A 53 -14.20 -33.07 7.01
N PHE A 54 -15.23 -33.88 7.24
CA PHE A 54 -15.66 -34.28 8.56
C PHE A 54 -15.59 -35.81 8.69
N ASP A 55 -14.90 -36.27 9.73
CA ASP A 55 -14.63 -37.65 10.00
C ASP A 55 -15.16 -38.03 11.39
N ALA A 56 -16.14 -38.92 11.42
CA ALA A 56 -16.76 -39.46 12.62
C ALA A 56 -16.57 -40.98 12.75
N ARG A 57 -15.67 -41.56 11.98
CA ARG A 57 -15.45 -43.03 11.95
C ARG A 57 -14.87 -43.58 13.24
N GLU A 58 -14.32 -42.73 14.10
CA GLU A 58 -13.86 -43.07 15.45
C GLU A 58 -15.03 -43.09 16.48
N SER A 59 -16.26 -42.80 16.05
CA SER A 59 -17.45 -42.98 16.90
C SER A 59 -17.70 -44.46 17.20
N ASP A 60 -18.13 -44.74 18.42
CA ASP A 60 -18.33 -46.14 18.93
C ASP A 60 -19.78 -46.34 19.34
N ALA A 61 -20.42 -47.41 18.86
CA ALA A 61 -21.79 -47.78 19.23
C ALA A 61 -21.91 -48.25 20.69
N ILE A 62 -20.78 -48.57 21.35
CA ILE A 62 -20.67 -49.23 22.65
C ILE A 62 -21.29 -50.64 22.62
N GLU A 63 -22.54 -50.76 22.20
CA GLU A 63 -23.26 -52.01 21.92
C GLU A 63 -23.97 -51.90 20.57
N GLY A 64 -23.94 -52.97 19.78
CA GLY A 64 -24.60 -53.00 18.47
C GLY A 64 -23.77 -52.33 17.37
N ILE A 65 -24.41 -51.60 16.50
CA ILE A 65 -23.77 -50.88 15.37
C ILE A 65 -24.31 -49.46 15.26
N ILE A 66 -23.55 -48.54 14.74
CA ILE A 66 -24.02 -47.20 14.37
C ILE A 66 -24.88 -47.34 13.10
N THR A 67 -26.06 -46.78 13.10
CA THR A 67 -27.05 -46.82 12.02
C THR A 67 -27.12 -45.52 11.22
N ALA A 68 -26.85 -44.39 11.86
CA ALA A 68 -26.90 -43.09 11.21
C ALA A 68 -25.88 -42.09 11.81
N TYR A 69 -25.36 -41.23 10.96
CA TYR A 69 -24.62 -40.03 11.28
C TYR A 69 -25.37 -38.85 10.68
N ARG A 70 -25.92 -37.93 11.50
CA ARG A 70 -26.61 -36.73 11.07
C ARG A 70 -25.75 -35.51 11.34
N TRP A 71 -25.54 -34.75 10.31
CA TRP A 71 -24.64 -33.58 10.29
C TRP A 71 -25.47 -32.31 10.16
N ASP A 72 -25.22 -31.34 11.01
CA ASP A 72 -25.62 -29.93 10.83
C ASP A 72 -24.35 -29.09 10.73
N PHE A 73 -24.15 -28.46 9.60
CA PHE A 73 -22.92 -27.71 9.32
C PHE A 73 -22.90 -26.31 9.95
N GLY A 74 -24.02 -25.89 10.56
CA GLY A 74 -24.12 -24.60 11.25
C GLY A 74 -24.42 -23.43 10.33
N ASP A 75 -24.51 -23.63 9.03
CA ASP A 75 -24.89 -22.64 8.02
C ASP A 75 -26.34 -22.82 7.51
N GLY A 76 -27.06 -23.78 8.08
CA GLY A 76 -28.43 -24.17 7.72
C GLY A 76 -28.49 -25.36 6.76
N GLU A 77 -27.37 -25.88 6.31
CA GLU A 77 -27.30 -27.12 5.54
C GLU A 77 -27.04 -28.30 6.46
N THR A 78 -27.65 -29.45 6.10
CA THR A 78 -27.58 -30.71 6.85
C THR A 78 -27.27 -31.85 5.91
N SER A 79 -26.74 -32.95 6.45
CA SER A 79 -26.52 -34.21 5.71
C SER A 79 -26.75 -35.39 6.61
N GLU A 80 -27.06 -36.56 6.03
CA GLU A 80 -27.11 -37.84 6.71
C GLU A 80 -26.27 -38.87 5.96
N THR A 81 -25.44 -39.60 6.69
CA THR A 81 -24.58 -40.64 6.13
C THR A 81 -24.61 -41.90 7.00
N VAL A 82 -24.18 -43.01 6.44
CA VAL A 82 -24.00 -44.29 7.17
C VAL A 82 -22.51 -44.64 7.31
N THR A 83 -21.63 -43.88 6.67
CA THR A 83 -20.18 -44.16 6.62
C THR A 83 -19.37 -43.38 7.65
N GLY A 84 -19.98 -42.43 8.37
CA GLY A 84 -19.28 -41.57 9.32
C GLY A 84 -18.29 -40.60 8.68
N PHE A 85 -18.48 -40.29 7.39
CA PHE A 85 -17.59 -39.37 6.66
C PHE A 85 -18.42 -38.52 5.70
N THR A 86 -18.11 -37.22 5.67
CA THR A 86 -18.72 -36.27 4.75
C THR A 86 -17.77 -35.07 4.48
N SER A 87 -18.19 -34.18 3.59
CA SER A 87 -17.53 -32.91 3.34
C SER A 87 -18.56 -31.84 3.07
N HIS A 88 -18.18 -30.58 3.35
CA HIS A 88 -19.03 -29.41 3.13
C HIS A 88 -18.22 -28.22 2.66
N VAL A 89 -18.83 -27.31 1.90
CA VAL A 89 -18.22 -26.08 1.38
C VAL A 89 -18.96 -24.89 1.99
N TYR A 90 -18.22 -24.02 2.65
CA TYR A 90 -18.77 -22.78 3.21
C TYR A 90 -18.54 -21.61 2.26
N ASN A 91 -19.62 -20.93 1.88
CA ASN A 91 -19.60 -19.85 0.89
C ASN A 91 -19.66 -18.44 1.52
N ILE A 92 -19.72 -18.34 2.83
CA ILE A 92 -19.82 -17.09 3.57
C ILE A 92 -18.82 -17.16 4.73
N PHE A 93 -18.09 -16.09 4.95
CA PHE A 93 -17.17 -16.00 6.10
C PHE A 93 -17.91 -16.07 7.44
N GLY A 94 -17.24 -16.55 8.45
CA GLY A 94 -17.76 -16.65 9.81
C GLY A 94 -17.28 -17.88 10.57
N ALA A 95 -17.75 -18.01 11.80
CA ALA A 95 -17.48 -19.16 12.66
C ALA A 95 -18.72 -20.07 12.70
N TYR A 96 -18.56 -21.30 12.23
CA TYR A 96 -19.62 -22.29 12.15
C TYR A 96 -19.40 -23.36 13.20
N THR A 97 -20.44 -23.61 14.01
CA THR A 97 -20.47 -24.77 14.93
C THR A 97 -21.14 -25.93 14.22
N VAL A 98 -20.34 -26.90 13.87
CA VAL A 98 -20.81 -28.14 13.26
C VAL A 98 -21.25 -29.07 14.37
N SER A 99 -22.45 -29.64 14.27
CA SER A 99 -22.93 -30.71 15.16
C SER A 99 -23.09 -32.02 14.40
N LEU A 100 -22.65 -33.05 15.04
CA LEU A 100 -22.83 -34.44 14.63
C LEU A 100 -23.69 -35.14 15.64
N GLU A 101 -24.80 -35.75 15.19
CA GLU A 101 -25.59 -36.70 15.96
C GLU A 101 -25.30 -38.12 15.44
N VAL A 102 -24.96 -39.02 16.35
CA VAL A 102 -24.69 -40.45 16.05
C VAL A 102 -25.77 -41.29 16.68
N GLU A 103 -26.44 -42.18 15.91
CA GLU A 103 -27.47 -43.06 16.36
C GLU A 103 -27.04 -44.53 16.21
N ASN A 104 -27.27 -45.36 17.26
CA ASN A 104 -27.04 -46.79 17.20
C ASN A 104 -28.34 -47.56 16.93
N ASP A 105 -28.24 -48.89 16.68
CA ASP A 105 -29.37 -49.78 16.41
C ASP A 105 -30.25 -50.05 17.64
N GLN A 106 -29.90 -49.56 18.82
CA GLN A 106 -30.71 -49.59 20.06
C GLN A 106 -31.51 -48.29 20.23
N GLY A 107 -31.37 -47.32 19.31
CA GLY A 107 -31.98 -46.00 19.39
C GLY A 107 -31.33 -45.04 20.38
N GLY A 108 -30.10 -45.38 20.83
CA GLY A 108 -29.27 -44.47 21.61
C GLY A 108 -28.68 -43.42 20.70
N ILE A 109 -28.55 -42.17 21.23
CA ILE A 109 -28.04 -41.01 20.49
C ILE A 109 -26.98 -40.32 21.34
N ASP A 110 -25.91 -39.84 20.68
CA ASP A 110 -24.90 -38.98 21.26
C ASP A 110 -24.45 -37.90 20.25
N GLU A 111 -23.92 -36.80 20.73
CA GLU A 111 -23.55 -35.64 19.91
C GLU A 111 -22.09 -35.27 20.10
N ALA A 112 -21.45 -34.81 19.02
CA ALA A 112 -20.14 -34.21 19.03
C ALA A 112 -20.16 -32.88 18.23
N PHE A 113 -19.23 -31.98 18.57
CA PHE A 113 -19.17 -30.65 17.97
C PHE A 113 -17.78 -30.33 17.51
N ALA A 114 -17.69 -29.57 16.43
CA ALA A 114 -16.46 -28.94 15.95
C ALA A 114 -16.75 -27.48 15.56
N VAL A 115 -15.73 -26.65 15.57
CA VAL A 115 -15.85 -25.26 15.10
C VAL A 115 -14.96 -25.11 13.87
N VAL A 116 -15.57 -24.66 12.78
CA VAL A 116 -14.89 -24.28 11.54
C VAL A 116 -14.90 -22.77 11.42
N ILE A 117 -13.75 -22.18 11.13
CA ILE A 117 -13.59 -20.76 10.87
C ILE A 117 -13.42 -20.60 9.36
N VAL A 118 -14.25 -19.79 8.75
CA VAL A 118 -14.21 -19.43 7.34
C VAL A 118 -13.77 -17.99 7.25
N ASN A 119 -12.59 -17.76 6.73
CA ASN A 119 -12.00 -16.43 6.54
C ASN A 119 -12.57 -15.77 5.30
N GLY A 120 -12.90 -14.49 5.41
CA GLY A 120 -13.29 -13.62 4.29
C GLY A 120 -12.10 -12.80 3.80
N ALA A 121 -11.96 -12.69 2.50
CA ALA A 121 -10.90 -11.85 1.95
C ALA A 121 -11.13 -10.36 2.27
N PRO A 122 -10.08 -9.56 2.47
CA PRO A 122 -10.20 -8.13 2.70
C PRO A 122 -10.82 -7.39 1.52
N THR A 123 -11.41 -6.23 1.80
CA THR A 123 -11.97 -5.34 0.77
C THR A 123 -11.10 -4.08 0.67
N ILE A 124 -10.61 -3.79 -0.53
CA ILE A 124 -9.82 -2.59 -0.82
C ILE A 124 -10.77 -1.39 -1.01
N ASP A 125 -10.49 -0.28 -0.32
CA ASP A 125 -11.10 1.04 -0.55
C ASP A 125 -9.98 2.02 -0.90
N LEU A 126 -9.55 2.00 -2.18
CA LEU A 126 -8.46 2.83 -2.68
C LEU A 126 -8.98 4.14 -3.26
N LYS A 127 -8.46 5.25 -2.76
CA LYS A 127 -8.80 6.61 -3.19
C LYS A 127 -7.56 7.37 -3.64
N TYR A 128 -7.69 8.09 -4.75
CA TYR A 128 -6.67 9.00 -5.27
C TYR A 128 -7.29 10.10 -6.13
N PRO A 129 -6.57 11.22 -6.40
CA PRO A 129 -7.06 12.29 -7.25
C PRO A 129 -7.31 11.83 -8.69
N GLU A 130 -8.47 12.19 -9.28
CA GLU A 130 -8.85 11.75 -10.63
C GLU A 130 -8.00 12.36 -11.77
N ASN A 131 -7.49 13.58 -11.63
CA ASN A 131 -6.80 14.31 -12.70
C ASN A 131 -5.54 15.00 -12.20
N PRO A 132 -4.53 14.27 -11.72
CA PRO A 132 -3.31 14.87 -11.23
C PRO A 132 -2.46 15.45 -12.38
N ARG A 133 -1.60 16.40 -12.04
CA ARG A 133 -0.64 17.01 -12.96
C ARG A 133 0.77 16.77 -12.45
N ALA A 134 1.70 16.73 -13.37
CA ALA A 134 3.12 16.58 -13.03
C ALA A 134 3.53 17.57 -11.92
N GLY A 135 4.13 17.03 -10.86
CA GLY A 135 4.54 17.77 -9.67
C GLY A 135 3.42 17.99 -8.63
N ASP A 136 2.22 17.44 -8.79
CA ASP A 136 1.22 17.39 -7.72
C ASP A 136 1.60 16.33 -6.68
N ALA A 137 1.18 16.55 -5.44
CA ALA A 137 1.25 15.51 -4.41
C ALA A 137 0.05 14.56 -4.60
N VAL A 138 0.29 13.40 -5.19
CA VAL A 138 -0.74 12.37 -5.39
C VAL A 138 -0.72 11.42 -4.21
N LEU A 139 -1.66 11.58 -3.30
CA LEU A 139 -1.86 10.66 -2.18
C LEU A 139 -2.71 9.50 -2.65
N LEU A 140 -2.19 8.28 -2.52
CA LEU A 140 -2.94 7.04 -2.59
C LEU A 140 -3.37 6.71 -1.16
N ASP A 141 -4.67 6.60 -0.94
CA ASP A 141 -5.27 6.38 0.38
C ASP A 141 -6.12 5.13 0.37
N ALA A 142 -5.62 4.09 1.04
CA ALA A 142 -6.32 2.83 1.25
C ALA A 142 -6.72 2.61 2.72
N SER A 143 -6.64 3.64 3.56
CA SER A 143 -6.96 3.54 5.00
C SER A 143 -8.42 3.22 5.29
N GLY A 144 -9.29 3.29 4.27
CA GLY A 144 -10.68 2.88 4.35
C GLY A 144 -10.92 1.38 4.09
N SER A 145 -9.88 0.64 3.73
CA SER A 145 -9.97 -0.81 3.49
C SER A 145 -10.32 -1.56 4.78
N VAL A 146 -11.05 -2.64 4.65
CA VAL A 146 -11.56 -3.38 5.79
C VAL A 146 -11.38 -4.88 5.60
N ASP A 147 -11.11 -5.56 6.70
CA ASP A 147 -11.24 -7.00 6.86
C ASP A 147 -12.64 -7.33 7.39
N PRO A 148 -13.37 -8.31 6.82
CA PRO A 148 -14.72 -8.68 7.27
C PRO A 148 -14.77 -9.13 8.74
N GLU A 149 -13.73 -9.79 9.23
CA GLU A 149 -13.59 -10.25 10.61
C GLU A 149 -12.98 -9.17 11.52
N SER A 150 -12.70 -7.97 11.00
CA SER A 150 -12.11 -6.85 11.74
C SER A 150 -10.67 -7.10 12.20
N GLY A 151 -9.92 -7.88 11.42
CA GLY A 151 -8.49 -8.11 11.61
C GLY A 151 -7.63 -6.90 11.23
N ASP A 152 -6.35 -6.95 11.59
CA ASP A 152 -5.36 -5.99 11.12
C ASP A 152 -4.96 -6.34 9.69
N LEU A 153 -4.88 -5.33 8.82
CA LEU A 153 -4.48 -5.49 7.42
C LEU A 153 -3.01 -5.15 7.23
N MET A 154 -2.31 -5.97 6.47
CA MET A 154 -0.97 -5.70 5.97
C MET A 154 -1.06 -5.12 4.57
N TYR A 155 -0.44 -3.96 4.37
CA TYR A 155 -0.41 -3.24 3.10
C TYR A 155 0.90 -3.49 2.39
N GLN A 156 0.85 -3.71 1.09
CA GLN A 156 2.03 -3.81 0.23
C GLN A 156 1.75 -3.04 -1.06
N TRP A 157 2.48 -1.94 -1.25
CA TRP A 157 2.39 -1.10 -2.43
C TRP A 157 3.57 -1.38 -3.34
N ASP A 158 3.27 -1.56 -4.60
CA ASP A 158 4.19 -1.44 -5.71
C ASP A 158 3.75 -0.22 -6.52
N LEU A 159 4.55 0.84 -6.51
CA LEU A 159 4.19 2.15 -7.07
C LEU A 159 4.61 2.32 -8.53
N ASP A 160 5.47 1.46 -9.06
CA ASP A 160 6.02 1.57 -10.41
C ASP A 160 6.42 0.20 -10.98
N TRP A 161 5.52 -0.42 -11.69
CA TRP A 161 5.73 -1.69 -12.39
C TRP A 161 6.86 -1.68 -13.44
N GLY A 162 7.42 -0.52 -13.73
CA GLY A 162 8.53 -0.35 -14.64
C GLY A 162 9.91 -0.48 -14.00
N VAL A 163 9.97 -0.56 -12.69
CA VAL A 163 11.20 -0.62 -11.90
C VAL A 163 11.25 -1.94 -11.13
N ASP A 164 12.26 -2.74 -11.37
CA ASP A 164 12.60 -3.95 -10.60
C ASP A 164 13.64 -3.53 -9.55
N SER A 165 13.18 -3.18 -8.34
CA SER A 165 14.01 -2.61 -7.29
C SER A 165 14.77 -3.66 -6.50
N ASP A 166 14.29 -4.89 -6.42
CA ASP A 166 14.94 -6.02 -5.74
C ASP A 166 15.80 -6.88 -6.68
N SER A 167 15.70 -6.66 -8.01
CA SER A 167 16.46 -7.32 -9.05
C SER A 167 16.17 -8.82 -9.17
N ASP A 168 14.94 -9.24 -8.90
CA ASP A 168 14.49 -10.62 -9.06
C ASP A 168 14.04 -10.95 -10.50
N GLY A 169 13.82 -9.93 -11.32
CA GLY A 169 13.39 -9.98 -12.72
C GLY A 169 11.90 -9.73 -12.94
N ASP A 170 11.15 -9.38 -11.89
CA ASP A 170 9.73 -9.03 -11.94
C ASP A 170 9.45 -7.70 -11.19
N GLY A 171 9.43 -6.60 -11.89
CA GLY A 171 9.10 -5.29 -11.33
C GLY A 171 7.63 -5.09 -10.96
N ARG A 172 6.86 -6.17 -10.75
CA ARG A 172 5.44 -6.10 -10.33
C ARG A 172 5.19 -6.64 -8.94
N ASN A 173 6.23 -7.02 -8.24
CA ASN A 173 6.19 -7.61 -6.92
C ASN A 173 7.05 -6.84 -5.91
N ASP A 174 7.60 -5.72 -6.33
CA ASP A 174 8.42 -4.86 -5.47
C ASP A 174 7.58 -4.15 -4.41
N ILE A 175 8.07 -4.12 -3.18
CA ILE A 175 7.36 -3.44 -2.08
C ILE A 175 8.01 -2.07 -1.83
N ASP A 176 7.34 -1.01 -2.28
CA ASP A 176 7.76 0.37 -2.07
C ASP A 176 7.29 0.94 -0.74
N SER A 177 6.15 0.47 -0.23
CA SER A 177 5.58 0.92 1.04
C SER A 177 4.66 -0.12 1.66
N THR A 178 4.55 -0.06 3.01
CA THR A 178 3.61 -0.88 3.79
C THR A 178 2.64 -0.04 4.62
N GLU A 179 2.60 1.25 4.38
CA GLU A 179 1.70 2.16 5.09
C GLU A 179 0.31 2.18 4.43
N PRO A 180 -0.78 2.43 5.17
CA PRO A 180 -2.13 2.52 4.61
C PRO A 180 -2.32 3.69 3.64
N GLN A 181 -1.41 4.67 3.66
CA GLN A 181 -1.39 5.84 2.79
C GLN A 181 0.02 6.06 2.26
N VAL A 182 0.15 6.33 0.97
CA VAL A 182 1.46 6.57 0.33
C VAL A 182 1.38 7.71 -0.68
N LEU A 183 2.45 8.46 -0.81
CA LEU A 183 2.58 9.50 -1.85
C LEU A 183 3.23 8.90 -3.10
N LEU A 184 2.50 8.93 -4.21
CA LEU A 184 3.04 8.59 -5.52
C LEU A 184 3.88 9.76 -6.06
N PRO A 185 5.17 9.57 -6.38
CA PRO A 185 6.01 10.63 -6.92
C PRO A 185 5.69 10.88 -8.40
N THR A 186 4.96 11.96 -8.71
CA THR A 186 4.50 12.32 -10.06
C THR A 186 5.34 13.45 -10.68
N ASN A 187 6.65 13.25 -10.81
CA ASN A 187 7.56 14.29 -11.30
C ASN A 187 7.40 14.60 -12.81
N SER A 188 6.84 13.70 -13.58
CA SER A 188 6.60 13.83 -15.02
C SER A 188 5.15 13.52 -15.39
N SER A 189 4.72 13.96 -16.56
CA SER A 189 3.44 13.52 -17.13
C SER A 189 3.59 12.14 -17.76
N GLY A 190 2.55 11.32 -17.67
CA GLY A 190 2.52 9.97 -18.20
C GLY A 190 1.52 9.09 -17.46
N LEU A 191 1.48 7.83 -17.85
CA LEU A 191 0.71 6.81 -17.17
C LEU A 191 1.58 6.16 -16.08
N TYR A 192 1.09 6.20 -14.86
CA TYR A 192 1.66 5.50 -13.71
C TYR A 192 0.80 4.27 -13.44
N VAL A 193 1.44 3.12 -13.36
CA VAL A 193 0.79 1.83 -13.11
C VAL A 193 1.48 1.16 -11.93
N GLY A 194 0.70 0.73 -10.98
CA GLY A 194 1.16 0.03 -9.80
C GLY A 194 0.05 -0.80 -9.18
N SER A 195 0.29 -1.35 -8.01
CA SER A 195 -0.68 -2.16 -7.30
C SER A 195 -0.65 -1.95 -5.78
N LEU A 196 -1.79 -2.26 -5.18
CA LEU A 196 -1.93 -2.45 -3.74
C LEU A 196 -2.33 -3.88 -3.48
N THR A 197 -1.58 -4.57 -2.65
CA THR A 197 -1.95 -5.88 -2.10
C THR A 197 -2.27 -5.72 -0.62
N LEU A 198 -3.41 -6.27 -0.20
CA LEU A 198 -3.80 -6.41 1.19
C LEU A 198 -3.76 -7.89 1.58
N ASP A 199 -3.21 -8.16 2.77
CA ASP A 199 -3.14 -9.48 3.38
C ASP A 199 -3.67 -9.37 4.83
N ASP A 200 -4.64 -10.22 5.19
CA ASP A 200 -5.25 -10.28 6.52
C ASP A 200 -4.46 -11.15 7.53
N GLY A 201 -3.40 -11.82 7.05
CA GLY A 201 -2.60 -12.75 7.86
C GLY A 201 -3.29 -14.08 8.15
N GLN A 202 -4.48 -14.31 7.61
CA GLN A 202 -5.26 -15.54 7.75
C GLN A 202 -5.42 -16.29 6.41
N GLY A 203 -4.76 -15.80 5.35
CA GLY A 203 -4.73 -16.37 4.02
C GLY A 203 -5.65 -15.66 3.01
N GLY A 204 -6.39 -14.65 3.42
CA GLY A 204 -7.11 -13.74 2.53
C GLY A 204 -6.16 -12.68 1.96
N VAL A 205 -5.89 -12.77 0.66
CA VAL A 205 -5.03 -11.82 -0.06
C VAL A 205 -5.78 -11.26 -1.25
N VAL A 206 -5.80 -9.94 -1.36
CA VAL A 206 -6.45 -9.23 -2.47
C VAL A 206 -5.51 -8.19 -3.03
N THR A 207 -5.43 -8.12 -4.37
CA THR A 207 -4.62 -7.13 -5.07
C THR A 207 -5.49 -6.29 -5.99
N GLU A 208 -5.33 -4.97 -5.93
CA GLU A 208 -5.93 -4.01 -6.84
C GLU A 208 -4.86 -3.25 -7.61
N VAL A 209 -5.00 -3.19 -8.92
CA VAL A 209 -4.11 -2.43 -9.82
C VAL A 209 -4.69 -1.04 -10.00
N PHE A 210 -3.85 -0.02 -9.85
CA PHE A 210 -4.21 1.35 -10.17
C PHE A 210 -3.50 1.84 -11.44
N GLU A 211 -4.21 2.66 -12.21
CA GLU A 211 -3.69 3.35 -13.39
C GLU A 211 -4.00 4.84 -13.26
N ILE A 212 -2.96 5.66 -13.13
CA ILE A 212 -3.11 7.10 -12.93
C ILE A 212 -2.47 7.85 -14.10
N ASN A 213 -3.30 8.53 -14.86
CA ASN A 213 -2.84 9.36 -15.96
C ASN A 213 -2.50 10.78 -15.47
N VAL A 214 -1.22 11.04 -15.31
CA VAL A 214 -0.69 12.34 -14.87
C VAL A 214 -0.51 13.25 -16.08
N SER A 215 -1.29 14.34 -16.11
CA SER A 215 -1.23 15.30 -17.20
C SER A 215 -0.07 16.29 -17.04
N SER A 216 0.39 16.86 -18.15
CA SER A 216 1.41 17.90 -18.11
C SER A 216 0.85 19.20 -17.51
N ARG A 217 1.71 19.96 -16.81
CA ARG A 217 1.36 21.32 -16.42
C ARG A 217 1.48 22.26 -17.62
N GLN A 218 0.45 23.01 -17.83
CA GLN A 218 0.50 24.16 -18.74
C GLN A 218 0.68 25.41 -17.93
N PHE A 219 1.72 26.17 -18.24
CA PHE A 219 2.00 27.46 -17.64
C PHE A 219 1.69 28.55 -18.66
N ASN A 220 0.94 29.55 -18.24
CA ASN A 220 0.87 30.79 -18.99
C ASN A 220 1.98 31.71 -18.48
N ILE A 221 3.04 31.85 -19.30
CA ILE A 221 4.19 32.65 -18.92
C ILE A 221 4.03 34.03 -19.59
N GLU A 222 3.75 35.01 -18.78
CA GLU A 222 3.77 36.40 -19.21
C GLU A 222 5.17 36.96 -18.92
N TRP A 223 5.92 37.22 -20.00
CA TRP A 223 7.24 37.84 -19.88
C TRP A 223 7.05 39.34 -19.74
N LYS A 224 7.52 39.91 -18.65
CA LYS A 224 7.66 41.35 -18.47
C LYS A 224 9.12 41.69 -18.72
N GLU A 225 9.36 42.39 -19.82
CA GLU A 225 10.69 42.95 -20.08
C GLU A 225 11.00 44.00 -19.03
N LYS A 226 12.14 43.86 -18.38
CA LYS A 226 12.71 44.86 -17.48
C LYS A 226 14.15 45.11 -17.95
N ALA A 227 14.39 46.27 -18.50
CA ALA A 227 15.74 46.70 -18.74
C ALA A 227 16.44 46.97 -17.40
N ILE A 228 17.60 46.40 -17.22
CA ILE A 228 18.50 46.66 -16.09
C ILE A 228 19.79 47.23 -16.70
N ASP A 229 20.10 48.44 -16.33
CA ASP A 229 21.31 49.11 -16.73
C ASP A 229 22.31 49.03 -15.58
N LEU A 230 23.44 48.36 -15.83
CA LEU A 230 24.48 48.12 -14.85
C LEU A 230 25.78 48.64 -15.42
N SER A 231 26.53 49.42 -14.63
CA SER A 231 27.83 49.91 -15.01
C SER A 231 28.84 49.67 -13.89
N TRP A 232 30.04 49.32 -14.27
CA TRP A 232 31.19 49.16 -13.38
C TRP A 232 32.37 49.90 -13.98
N SER A 233 33.25 50.37 -13.14
CA SER A 233 34.55 50.84 -13.54
C SER A 233 35.61 50.30 -12.60
N ASP A 234 36.65 49.72 -13.13
CA ASP A 234 37.76 49.16 -12.37
C ASP A 234 39.07 49.31 -13.13
N TYR A 235 40.17 49.07 -12.45
CA TYR A 235 41.51 49.06 -13.04
C TYR A 235 42.05 47.63 -12.99
N LEU A 236 42.47 47.11 -14.14
CA LEU A 236 43.08 45.79 -14.26
C LEU A 236 44.52 45.90 -14.66
N ALA A 237 45.43 45.25 -13.92
CA ALA A 237 46.81 45.10 -14.30
C ALA A 237 47.00 44.04 -15.39
N GLU A 238 48.13 44.00 -16.04
CA GLU A 238 48.44 43.00 -17.06
C GLU A 238 48.28 41.56 -16.53
N GLY A 239 47.44 40.79 -17.19
CA GLY A 239 47.14 39.41 -16.83
C GLY A 239 46.09 39.24 -15.70
N GLU A 240 45.50 40.32 -15.21
CA GLU A 240 44.40 40.25 -14.26
C GLU A 240 43.06 40.01 -14.96
N GLU A 241 42.14 39.30 -14.26
CA GLU A 241 40.80 39.02 -14.74
C GLU A 241 39.77 39.61 -13.75
N TRP A 242 38.82 40.37 -14.29
CA TRP A 242 37.66 40.83 -13.52
C TRP A 242 36.45 40.03 -13.90
N THR A 243 35.69 39.54 -12.90
CA THR A 243 34.52 38.74 -13.12
C THR A 243 33.35 39.30 -12.32
N GLN A 244 32.22 39.49 -12.97
CA GLN A 244 30.96 39.87 -12.32
C GLN A 244 29.86 38.89 -12.67
N GLU A 245 29.24 38.35 -11.65
CA GLU A 245 28.05 37.50 -11.82
C GLU A 245 26.78 38.38 -11.83
N ILE A 246 25.97 38.25 -12.88
CA ILE A 246 24.68 38.93 -13.01
C ILE A 246 23.58 37.93 -12.86
N LEU A 247 22.77 38.03 -11.79
CA LEU A 247 21.65 37.17 -11.53
C LEU A 247 20.35 37.84 -11.99
N PRO A 248 19.59 37.23 -12.92
CA PRO A 248 18.35 37.83 -13.44
C PRO A 248 17.21 37.82 -12.42
N GLY A 249 17.46 37.40 -11.17
CA GLY A 249 16.47 37.20 -10.13
C GLY A 249 15.93 35.78 -10.07
N GLN A 250 15.29 35.41 -8.97
CA GLN A 250 14.89 34.03 -8.69
C GLN A 250 13.89 33.42 -9.70
N GLN A 251 13.21 34.25 -10.48
CA GLN A 251 12.23 33.81 -11.48
C GLN A 251 12.43 34.52 -12.84
N GLY A 252 13.57 35.21 -13.00
CA GLY A 252 13.89 35.93 -14.20
C GLY A 252 14.59 35.07 -15.26
N ARG A 253 14.34 35.39 -16.52
CA ARG A 253 15.09 34.87 -17.66
C ARG A 253 15.69 36.03 -18.43
N ILE A 254 16.95 35.92 -18.79
CA ILE A 254 17.59 36.89 -19.68
C ILE A 254 17.04 36.63 -21.08
N LEU A 255 16.41 37.64 -21.69
CA LEU A 255 15.92 37.59 -23.07
C LEU A 255 17.00 38.07 -24.06
N SER A 256 17.72 39.09 -23.68
CA SER A 256 18.86 39.63 -24.41
C SER A 256 19.74 40.39 -23.44
N PHE A 257 20.99 40.53 -23.77
CA PHE A 257 21.90 41.42 -23.09
C PHE A 257 22.81 42.07 -24.12
N GLU A 258 23.33 43.21 -23.76
CA GLU A 258 24.34 43.96 -24.48
C GLU A 258 25.38 44.34 -23.45
N ALA A 259 26.62 44.01 -23.73
CA ALA A 259 27.73 44.43 -22.88
C ALA A 259 28.73 45.27 -23.69
N ILE A 260 29.11 46.36 -23.10
CA ILE A 260 30.05 47.31 -23.72
C ILE A 260 31.22 47.49 -22.78
N LEU A 261 32.40 47.18 -23.24
CA LEU A 261 33.64 47.52 -22.56
C LEU A 261 34.24 48.81 -23.19
N GLU A 262 34.33 49.83 -22.40
CA GLU A 262 35.01 51.09 -22.82
C GLU A 262 36.32 51.24 -22.04
N LEU A 263 37.41 51.41 -22.77
CA LEU A 263 38.70 51.67 -22.18
C LEU A 263 38.99 53.17 -22.20
N GLU A 264 39.61 53.69 -21.14
CA GLU A 264 40.16 55.01 -21.17
C GLU A 264 41.35 55.03 -22.13
N ASN A 265 41.51 56.13 -22.90
CA ASN A 265 42.53 56.23 -23.89
C ASN A 265 43.92 56.23 -23.25
N ASP A 266 44.72 55.24 -23.58
CA ASP A 266 46.18 55.26 -23.31
C ASP A 266 46.91 56.20 -24.25
N VAL A 267 47.76 57.00 -23.68
CA VAL A 267 48.53 57.95 -24.41
C VAL A 267 49.88 57.37 -24.86
N ILE A 268 50.26 56.19 -24.39
CA ILE A 268 51.59 55.60 -24.59
C ILE A 268 51.44 54.18 -25.18
N GLN A 269 52.15 53.93 -26.29
CA GLN A 269 52.20 52.57 -26.89
C GLN A 269 53.18 51.66 -26.14
N PRO A 270 52.92 50.31 -26.05
CA PRO A 270 51.83 49.56 -26.73
C PRO A 270 50.51 49.79 -26.04
N TYR A 271 49.40 49.75 -26.80
CA TYR A 271 48.03 49.82 -26.28
C TYR A 271 47.66 48.53 -25.65
N ASP A 272 46.89 48.58 -24.56
CA ASP A 272 46.35 47.38 -23.85
C ASP A 272 45.21 46.75 -24.64
N ASN A 273 45.29 45.46 -24.75
CA ASN A 273 44.19 44.66 -25.32
C ASN A 273 43.44 43.95 -24.22
N PHE A 274 42.12 44.12 -24.21
CA PHE A 274 41.23 43.42 -23.30
C PHE A 274 40.24 42.54 -24.08
N SER A 275 39.87 41.42 -23.47
CA SER A 275 38.76 40.63 -23.98
C SER A 275 37.55 40.72 -23.03
N LEU A 276 36.37 40.93 -23.62
CA LEU A 276 35.09 40.86 -22.94
C LEU A 276 34.49 39.52 -23.22
N MET A 277 34.27 38.70 -22.18
CA MET A 277 33.70 37.37 -22.31
C MET A 277 32.42 37.26 -21.52
N ILE A 278 31.36 36.76 -22.16
CA ILE A 278 30.10 36.42 -21.52
C ILE A 278 29.89 34.91 -21.54
N LYS A 279 29.55 34.35 -20.37
CA LYS A 279 29.24 32.94 -20.22
C LYS A 279 27.88 32.76 -19.51
N ILE A 280 27.07 31.81 -19.98
CA ILE A 280 25.90 31.35 -19.26
C ILE A 280 26.24 29.97 -18.70
N PRO A 281 26.41 29.82 -17.35
CA PRO A 281 26.70 28.53 -16.75
C PRO A 281 25.57 27.55 -17.00
N GLY A 282 25.90 26.35 -17.45
CA GLY A 282 24.95 25.25 -17.63
C GLY A 282 24.34 25.11 -19.02
N ASP A 283 24.32 26.15 -19.87
CA ASP A 283 23.80 26.05 -21.24
C ASP A 283 24.90 26.00 -22.33
N GLY A 284 26.11 26.20 -21.94
CA GLY A 284 27.28 26.16 -22.86
C GLY A 284 27.46 27.42 -23.71
N PHE A 285 26.63 28.44 -23.51
CA PHE A 285 26.76 29.71 -24.23
C PHE A 285 28.03 30.44 -23.78
N ARG A 286 28.81 30.90 -24.78
CA ARG A 286 29.98 31.73 -24.59
C ARG A 286 30.15 32.64 -25.80
N GLU A 287 30.24 33.92 -25.56
CA GLU A 287 30.65 34.89 -26.56
C GLU A 287 31.84 35.70 -26.02
N GLU A 288 32.71 36.10 -26.92
CA GLU A 288 33.94 36.83 -26.61
C GLU A 288 34.19 37.86 -27.68
N ALA A 289 34.52 39.06 -27.27
CA ALA A 289 34.97 40.12 -28.16
C ALA A 289 36.27 40.73 -27.63
N GLU A 290 37.19 41.07 -28.53
CA GLU A 290 38.42 41.75 -28.20
C GLU A 290 38.28 43.26 -28.50
N THR A 291 38.98 44.08 -27.72
CA THR A 291 39.08 45.53 -28.02
C THR A 291 39.97 45.76 -29.21
N GLU A 292 39.54 46.57 -30.17
CA GLU A 292 40.40 47.08 -31.21
C GLU A 292 41.31 48.18 -30.62
N GLU A 293 42.38 48.56 -31.34
CA GLU A 293 43.47 49.44 -30.89
C GLU A 293 43.06 50.75 -30.16
N ILE A 294 41.82 51.12 -30.14
CA ILE A 294 41.27 52.22 -29.36
C ILE A 294 39.85 51.87 -28.91
N GLY A 295 39.79 51.28 -27.78
CA GLY A 295 38.79 51.61 -26.76
C GLY A 295 37.42 50.96 -26.69
N ARG A 296 36.92 50.10 -27.58
CA ARG A 296 35.55 49.55 -27.34
C ARG A 296 35.39 48.12 -27.83
N ALA A 297 35.01 47.22 -26.94
CA ALA A 297 34.53 45.90 -27.32
C ALA A 297 33.02 45.82 -27.06
N HIS A 298 32.30 45.14 -27.95
CA HIS A 298 30.84 45.00 -27.91
C HIS A 298 30.46 43.56 -28.08
N VAL A 299 29.73 43.02 -27.11
CA VAL A 299 29.18 41.64 -27.12
C VAL A 299 27.68 41.64 -26.89
#